data_1b159168c7f16fb1bcdba269119568cb
#
_entry.id   1b159168c7f16fb1bcdba269119568cb
#
_cell.length_a   1.000
_cell.length_b   1.000
_cell.length_c   1.000
_cell.angle_alpha   90.00
_cell.angle_beta   90.00
_cell.angle_gamma   90.00
#
_symmetry.space_group_name_H-M   'P 1'
#
loop_
_entity.id
_entity.type
_entity.pdbx_description
1 polymer ?
#
loop_
_entity_poly.entity_id
_entity_poly.type
_entity_poly.pdbx_seq_one_letter_code
_entity_poly.pdbx_strand_id
1 'polypeptide(L)'
;MKKLILGLFITLFGTAMSAQEYIEPVEKWKVSEVWGNNYHGWSFHQDVEVDFTVEGQDGRFTPTDAEIAEAEALLQKRIAYVNREHYNQGGMCPIIDEHMRLYRRQYVGFTNDRGDHIVWINGLWDDNLSDEKLASDVILTRGGCGHFWHIKCNLTTRKVYGLEVNEDGDIQLIPRVKKPAPRISKSKARDKKQKVRKTGIIHSPEEKVFN
;
A
#
# COMPACT_ATOMS: atom_id res chain seq x y z
N MET A 1 -6.57 -4.34 76.23
CA MET A 1 -6.22 -3.37 75.17
C MET A 1 -5.94 -4.17 73.91
N LYS A 2 -6.94 -4.29 73.02
CA LYS A 2 -6.81 -5.03 71.74
C LYS A 2 -6.49 -4.02 70.66
N LYS A 3 -5.31 -4.14 70.00
CA LYS A 3 -4.91 -3.29 68.91
C LYS A 3 -5.48 -3.90 67.64
N LEU A 4 -6.40 -3.18 66.96
CA LEU A 4 -6.94 -3.51 65.64
C LEU A 4 -5.94 -3.02 64.61
N ILE A 5 -5.36 -3.94 63.81
CA ILE A 5 -4.52 -3.61 62.66
C ILE A 5 -5.45 -3.60 61.43
N LEU A 6 -5.71 -2.41 60.90
CA LEU A 6 -6.49 -2.19 59.69
C LEU A 6 -5.55 -2.32 58.50
N GLY A 7 -5.63 -3.48 57.83
CA GLY A 7 -4.86 -3.74 56.59
C GLY A 7 -5.48 -2.99 55.42
N LEU A 8 -4.76 -2.03 54.85
CA LEU A 8 -5.12 -1.30 53.65
C LEU A 8 -4.78 -2.16 52.41
N PHE A 9 -5.79 -2.80 51.80
CA PHE A 9 -5.63 -3.45 50.49
C PHE A 9 -5.69 -2.41 49.40
N ILE A 10 -4.54 -2.04 48.85
CA ILE A 10 -4.45 -1.24 47.61
C ILE A 10 -4.57 -2.21 46.46
N THR A 11 -5.76 -2.29 45.85
CA THR A 11 -5.96 -2.98 44.55
C THR A 11 -5.43 -2.06 43.44
N LEU A 12 -4.25 -2.38 42.89
CA LEU A 12 -3.76 -1.79 41.65
C LEU A 12 -4.65 -2.32 40.49
N PHE A 13 -5.63 -1.54 40.09
CA PHE A 13 -6.25 -1.71 38.78
C PHE A 13 -5.25 -1.26 37.70
N GLY A 14 -4.50 -2.20 37.17
CA GLY A 14 -3.74 -1.99 35.95
C GLY A 14 -4.71 -1.83 34.81
N THR A 15 -5.00 -0.60 34.38
CA THR A 15 -5.64 -0.35 33.08
C THR A 15 -4.64 -0.75 32.01
N ALA A 16 -4.86 -1.91 31.39
CA ALA A 16 -4.20 -2.24 30.14
C ALA A 16 -4.66 -1.22 29.09
N MET A 17 -3.88 -0.16 28.91
CA MET A 17 -4.00 0.69 27.73
C MET A 17 -3.65 -0.19 26.53
N SER A 18 -4.66 -0.56 25.76
CA SER A 18 -4.46 -1.10 24.42
C SER A 18 -3.68 -0.02 23.66
N ALA A 19 -2.41 -0.30 23.39
CA ALA A 19 -1.62 0.54 22.52
C ALA A 19 -2.26 0.44 21.12
N GLN A 20 -3.06 1.44 20.80
CA GLN A 20 -3.58 1.61 19.44
C GLN A 20 -2.34 1.87 18.56
N GLU A 21 -1.98 0.87 17.77
CA GLU A 21 -0.79 0.93 16.93
C GLU A 21 -0.97 2.07 15.92
N TYR A 22 -0.25 3.17 16.16
CA TYR A 22 -0.26 4.34 15.27
C TYR A 22 0.48 3.96 13.99
N ILE A 23 -0.25 3.85 12.90
CA ILE A 23 0.32 3.68 11.56
C ILE A 23 0.69 5.07 11.07
N GLU A 24 1.98 5.33 10.87
CA GLU A 24 2.43 6.59 10.27
C GLU A 24 1.85 6.73 8.86
N PRO A 25 1.25 7.89 8.53
CA PRO A 25 0.77 8.15 7.18
C PRO A 25 1.94 8.10 6.20
N VAL A 26 1.64 7.74 4.94
CA VAL A 26 2.62 7.76 3.86
C VAL A 26 3.20 9.17 3.71
N GLU A 27 4.51 9.27 3.58
CA GLU A 27 5.18 10.56 3.36
C GLU A 27 4.60 11.25 2.12
N LYS A 28 4.25 12.51 2.24
CA LYS A 28 3.53 13.28 1.21
C LYS A 28 4.17 13.25 -0.18
N TRP A 29 5.50 13.19 -0.26
CA TRP A 29 6.22 13.11 -1.54
C TRP A 29 6.12 11.73 -2.23
N LYS A 30 5.64 10.71 -1.53
CA LYS A 30 5.42 9.35 -2.05
C LYS A 30 4.05 9.16 -2.67
N VAL A 31 3.22 10.21 -2.68
CA VAL A 31 1.88 10.16 -3.25
C VAL A 31 1.68 11.38 -4.12
N SER A 32 1.25 11.16 -5.35
CA SER A 32 0.92 12.22 -6.31
C SER A 32 -0.57 12.21 -6.59
N GLU A 33 -1.20 13.37 -6.49
CA GLU A 33 -2.60 13.55 -6.91
C GLU A 33 -2.67 13.61 -8.44
N VAL A 34 -3.65 12.90 -9.01
CA VAL A 34 -3.79 12.72 -10.46
C VAL A 34 -5.21 13.09 -10.90
N TRP A 35 -5.30 13.92 -11.94
CA TRP A 35 -6.55 14.37 -12.52
C TRP A 35 -6.64 14.03 -14.00
N GLY A 36 -7.83 13.59 -14.43
CA GLY A 36 -8.16 13.39 -15.84
C GLY A 36 -9.61 13.76 -16.14
N ASN A 37 -10.04 13.60 -17.38
CA ASN A 37 -11.38 14.03 -17.81
C ASN A 37 -12.52 13.33 -17.07
N ASN A 38 -12.33 12.09 -16.64
CA ASN A 38 -13.37 11.27 -16.03
C ASN A 38 -12.88 10.53 -14.78
N TYR A 39 -11.73 10.92 -14.23
CA TYR A 39 -11.16 10.31 -13.04
C TYR A 39 -10.40 11.33 -12.20
N HIS A 40 -10.35 11.08 -10.93
CA HIS A 40 -9.55 11.77 -9.93
C HIS A 40 -9.02 10.75 -8.93
N GLY A 41 -7.77 10.88 -8.51
CA GLY A 41 -7.19 9.93 -7.57
C GLY A 41 -5.75 10.20 -7.18
N TRP A 42 -5.11 9.20 -6.62
CA TRP A 42 -3.75 9.28 -6.06
C TRP A 42 -2.88 8.13 -6.55
N SER A 43 -1.70 8.46 -7.03
CA SER A 43 -0.66 7.50 -7.44
C SER A 43 0.36 7.33 -6.33
N PHE A 44 0.64 6.08 -5.98
CA PHE A 44 1.59 5.74 -4.92
C PHE A 44 2.94 5.34 -5.48
N HIS A 45 4.00 5.98 -4.93
CA HIS A 45 5.38 5.67 -5.27
C HIS A 45 5.70 4.18 -5.00
N GLN A 46 6.64 3.63 -5.75
CA GLN A 46 7.06 2.22 -5.62
C GLN A 46 7.56 1.84 -4.22
N ASP A 47 8.09 2.81 -3.45
CA ASP A 47 8.58 2.60 -2.09
C ASP A 47 7.48 2.61 -1.03
N VAL A 48 6.23 2.90 -1.41
CA VAL A 48 5.10 2.75 -0.50
C VAL A 48 4.81 1.27 -0.33
N GLU A 49 4.90 0.77 0.91
CA GLU A 49 4.47 -0.58 1.21
C GLU A 49 2.97 -0.73 0.97
N VAL A 50 2.59 -1.85 0.41
CA VAL A 50 1.18 -2.25 0.24
C VAL A 50 0.97 -3.63 0.84
N ASP A 51 -0.17 -3.85 1.49
CA ASP A 51 -0.47 -5.09 2.22
C ASP A 51 -1.12 -6.16 1.33
N PHE A 52 -0.94 -6.05 0.03
CA PHE A 52 -1.41 -7.04 -0.94
C PHE A 52 -0.33 -7.31 -2.00
N THR A 53 -0.50 -8.40 -2.72
CA THR A 53 0.34 -8.78 -3.85
C THR A 53 -0.53 -9.02 -5.07
N VAL A 54 0.02 -8.74 -6.25
CA VAL A 54 -0.60 -9.09 -7.54
C VAL A 54 0.00 -10.41 -8.00
N GLU A 55 -0.83 -11.31 -8.50
CA GLU A 55 -0.38 -12.61 -9.01
C GLU A 55 0.71 -12.42 -10.09
N GLY A 56 1.81 -13.15 -9.94
CA GLY A 56 2.99 -13.04 -10.79
C GLY A 56 3.81 -11.78 -10.60
N GLN A 57 3.60 -11.04 -9.50
CA GLN A 57 4.39 -9.85 -9.18
C GLN A 57 5.87 -10.19 -8.95
N ASP A 58 6.75 -9.47 -9.66
CA ASP A 58 8.21 -9.50 -9.48
C ASP A 58 8.72 -8.23 -8.81
N GLY A 59 8.13 -7.06 -9.11
CA GLY A 59 8.55 -5.79 -8.54
C GLY A 59 7.47 -4.73 -8.53
N ARG A 60 7.90 -3.51 -8.21
CA ARG A 60 7.08 -2.30 -8.15
C ARG A 60 7.68 -1.21 -9.05
N PHE A 61 6.82 -0.36 -9.61
CA PHE A 61 7.23 0.90 -10.24
C PHE A 61 6.27 2.02 -9.84
N THR A 62 6.70 3.26 -10.00
CA THR A 62 5.86 4.44 -9.80
C THR A 62 5.20 4.79 -11.13
N PRO A 63 3.86 4.64 -11.26
CA PRO A 63 3.18 5.01 -12.49
C PRO A 63 3.31 6.50 -12.78
N THR A 64 3.67 6.85 -13.99
CA THR A 64 3.65 8.23 -14.50
C THR A 64 2.22 8.66 -14.83
N ASP A 65 1.97 9.97 -14.91
CA ASP A 65 0.66 10.50 -15.33
C ASP A 65 0.23 9.97 -16.70
N ALA A 66 1.18 9.78 -17.64
CA ALA A 66 0.91 9.22 -18.96
C ALA A 66 0.49 7.74 -18.89
N GLU A 67 1.13 6.94 -18.05
CA GLU A 67 0.77 5.53 -17.82
C GLU A 67 -0.59 5.40 -17.14
N ILE A 68 -0.90 6.30 -16.19
CA ILE A 68 -2.23 6.34 -15.56
C ILE A 68 -3.30 6.72 -16.58
N ALA A 69 -3.06 7.73 -17.40
CA ALA A 69 -3.99 8.13 -18.46
C ALA A 69 -4.22 6.98 -19.47
N GLU A 70 -3.19 6.22 -19.82
CA GLU A 70 -3.32 5.03 -20.66
C GLU A 70 -4.12 3.92 -19.96
N ALA A 71 -3.86 3.65 -18.69
CA ALA A 71 -4.59 2.66 -17.88
C ALA A 71 -6.09 3.00 -17.81
N GLU A 72 -6.42 4.27 -17.53
CA GLU A 72 -7.82 4.73 -17.50
C GLU A 72 -8.50 4.66 -18.87
N ALA A 73 -7.80 4.98 -19.96
CA ALA A 73 -8.32 4.83 -21.30
C ALA A 73 -8.59 3.36 -21.66
N LEU A 74 -7.72 2.44 -21.26
CA LEU A 74 -7.93 1.00 -21.40
C LEU A 74 -9.12 0.52 -20.55
N LEU A 75 -9.19 0.96 -19.29
CA LEU A 75 -10.27 0.65 -18.37
C LEU A 75 -11.61 1.11 -18.96
N GLN A 76 -11.74 2.37 -19.34
CA GLN A 76 -12.96 2.92 -19.92
C GLN A 76 -13.45 2.13 -21.15
N LYS A 77 -12.53 1.69 -21.99
CA LYS A 77 -12.84 0.90 -23.18
C LYS A 77 -13.29 -0.52 -22.86
N ARG A 78 -12.89 -1.09 -21.73
CA ARG A 78 -13.04 -2.51 -21.42
C ARG A 78 -13.96 -2.80 -20.24
N ILE A 79 -14.29 -1.82 -19.41
CA ILE A 79 -15.00 -2.05 -18.15
C ILE A 79 -16.34 -2.73 -18.34
N ALA A 80 -17.18 -2.31 -19.29
CA ALA A 80 -18.46 -2.93 -19.56
C ALA A 80 -18.33 -4.41 -19.99
N TYR A 81 -17.24 -4.80 -20.67
CA TYR A 81 -16.99 -6.18 -21.01
C TYR A 81 -16.50 -7.02 -19.83
N VAL A 82 -15.57 -6.52 -19.03
CA VAL A 82 -15.03 -7.28 -17.87
C VAL A 82 -16.01 -7.33 -16.73
N ASN A 83 -16.94 -6.36 -16.64
CA ASN A 83 -17.99 -6.25 -15.62
C ASN A 83 -19.34 -6.85 -16.04
N ARG A 84 -19.46 -7.49 -17.18
CA ARG A 84 -20.73 -7.96 -17.78
C ARG A 84 -21.58 -8.88 -16.90
N GLU A 85 -20.99 -9.57 -15.92
CA GLU A 85 -21.67 -10.46 -15.00
C GLU A 85 -22.25 -9.72 -13.78
N HIS A 86 -21.85 -8.47 -13.55
CA HIS A 86 -22.29 -7.60 -12.45
C HIS A 86 -22.26 -8.25 -11.06
N TYR A 87 -21.22 -9.05 -10.77
CA TYR A 87 -21.06 -9.67 -9.46
C TYR A 87 -21.06 -8.62 -8.35
N ASN A 88 -21.85 -8.86 -7.29
CA ASN A 88 -22.02 -7.96 -6.15
C ASN A 88 -22.47 -6.53 -6.55
N GLN A 89 -23.29 -6.42 -7.60
CA GLN A 89 -23.82 -5.18 -8.15
C GLN A 89 -25.31 -5.31 -8.46
N GLY A 90 -26.00 -4.18 -8.55
CA GLY A 90 -27.46 -4.13 -8.73
C GLY A 90 -28.23 -4.01 -7.41
N GLY A 91 -29.51 -3.67 -7.48
CA GLY A 91 -30.33 -3.34 -6.31
C GLY A 91 -29.83 -2.08 -5.61
N MET A 92 -29.33 -2.22 -4.37
CA MET A 92 -28.72 -1.12 -3.61
C MET A 92 -27.24 -0.91 -3.94
N CYS A 93 -26.61 -1.86 -4.65
CA CYS A 93 -25.20 -1.84 -5.01
C CYS A 93 -25.04 -1.20 -6.41
N PRO A 94 -24.18 -0.19 -6.58
CA PRO A 94 -24.00 0.46 -7.87
C PRO A 94 -23.42 -0.49 -8.92
N ILE A 95 -23.87 -0.32 -10.17
CA ILE A 95 -23.26 -0.95 -11.34
C ILE A 95 -22.05 -0.11 -11.74
N ILE A 96 -20.86 -0.69 -11.68
CA ILE A 96 -19.59 0.04 -11.77
C ILE A 96 -19.46 0.80 -13.09
N ASP A 97 -19.69 0.15 -14.21
CA ASP A 97 -19.51 0.76 -15.55
C ASP A 97 -20.50 1.89 -15.86
N GLU A 98 -21.65 1.94 -15.17
CA GLU A 98 -22.62 3.04 -15.26
C GLU A 98 -22.19 4.27 -14.44
N HIS A 99 -21.34 4.08 -13.42
CA HIS A 99 -21.03 5.10 -12.43
C HIS A 99 -19.53 5.43 -12.30
N MET A 100 -18.74 5.11 -13.31
CA MET A 100 -17.27 5.26 -13.30
C MET A 100 -16.76 6.62 -12.80
N ARG A 101 -17.49 7.72 -13.03
CA ARG A 101 -17.08 9.08 -12.62
C ARG A 101 -17.22 9.37 -11.14
N LEU A 102 -18.01 8.56 -10.42
CA LEU A 102 -18.29 8.78 -9.00
C LEU A 102 -17.22 8.17 -8.10
N TYR A 103 -16.39 7.28 -8.65
CA TYR A 103 -15.31 6.66 -7.88
C TYR A 103 -14.07 7.54 -7.87
N ARG A 104 -13.49 7.75 -6.70
CA ARG A 104 -12.10 8.17 -6.56
C ARG A 104 -11.17 6.99 -6.81
N ARG A 105 -9.95 7.27 -7.24
CA ARG A 105 -9.00 6.24 -7.66
C ARG A 105 -7.76 6.23 -6.78
N GLN A 106 -7.19 5.04 -6.60
CA GLN A 106 -5.82 4.89 -6.15
C GLN A 106 -5.07 4.01 -7.14
N TYR A 107 -3.84 4.38 -7.48
CA TYR A 107 -3.03 3.73 -8.50
C TYR A 107 -1.75 3.18 -7.89
N VAL A 108 -1.48 1.90 -8.14
CA VAL A 108 -0.28 1.22 -7.67
C VAL A 108 0.35 0.46 -8.83
N GLY A 109 1.65 0.73 -9.12
CA GLY A 109 2.37 0.10 -10.20
C GLY A 109 3.07 -1.19 -9.76
N PHE A 110 2.93 -2.25 -10.57
CA PHE A 110 3.59 -3.55 -10.40
C PHE A 110 4.27 -3.99 -11.70
N THR A 111 5.35 -4.74 -11.58
CA THR A 111 5.94 -5.48 -12.69
C THR A 111 5.75 -6.97 -12.47
N ASN A 112 5.64 -7.74 -13.56
CA ASN A 112 5.63 -9.20 -13.50
C ASN A 112 7.00 -9.77 -13.94
N ASP A 113 7.14 -11.09 -13.93
CA ASP A 113 8.34 -11.84 -14.34
C ASP A 113 8.81 -11.58 -15.79
N ARG A 114 7.94 -11.03 -16.64
CA ARG A 114 8.26 -10.62 -18.01
C ARG A 114 8.62 -9.15 -18.14
N GLY A 115 8.58 -8.39 -17.04
CA GLY A 115 8.79 -6.95 -17.03
C GLY A 115 7.60 -6.15 -17.57
N ASP A 116 6.40 -6.75 -17.70
CA ASP A 116 5.20 -5.99 -18.07
C ASP A 116 4.86 -4.97 -16.98
N HIS A 117 4.48 -3.76 -17.38
CA HIS A 117 3.96 -2.73 -16.49
C HIS A 117 2.46 -2.94 -16.25
N ILE A 118 2.09 -3.16 -14.99
CA ILE A 118 0.70 -3.39 -14.55
C ILE A 118 0.31 -2.29 -13.58
N VAL A 119 -0.70 -1.51 -13.93
CA VAL A 119 -1.33 -0.55 -13.01
C VAL A 119 -2.53 -1.23 -12.36
N TRP A 120 -2.46 -1.39 -11.05
CA TRP A 120 -3.60 -1.78 -10.22
C TRP A 120 -4.38 -0.52 -9.87
N ILE A 121 -5.66 -0.53 -10.16
CA ILE A 121 -6.58 0.58 -9.95
C ILE A 121 -7.59 0.17 -8.88
N ASN A 122 -7.68 0.95 -7.82
CA ASN A 122 -8.65 0.80 -6.75
C ASN A 122 -9.73 1.86 -6.89
N GLY A 123 -10.96 1.45 -7.08
CA GLY A 123 -12.13 2.32 -7.20
C GLY A 123 -12.88 2.38 -5.87
N LEU A 124 -13.09 3.59 -5.35
CA LEU A 124 -13.63 3.86 -4.02
C LEU A 124 -14.73 4.91 -4.12
N TRP A 125 -15.95 4.54 -3.75
CA TRP A 125 -17.08 5.46 -3.68
C TRP A 125 -17.68 5.42 -2.27
N ASP A 126 -17.17 6.28 -1.40
CA ASP A 126 -17.67 6.51 -0.05
C ASP A 126 -17.42 7.98 0.33
N ASP A 127 -18.50 8.69 0.66
CA ASP A 127 -18.45 10.10 1.03
C ASP A 127 -17.76 10.35 2.39
N ASN A 128 -17.58 9.29 3.20
CA ASN A 128 -16.87 9.37 4.47
C ASN A 128 -15.33 9.27 4.31
N LEU A 129 -14.83 8.90 3.12
CA LEU A 129 -13.41 8.88 2.84
C LEU A 129 -12.95 10.27 2.37
N SER A 130 -12.23 11.00 3.22
CA SER A 130 -11.64 12.28 2.84
C SER A 130 -10.46 12.10 1.88
N ASP A 131 -10.14 13.15 1.13
CA ASP A 131 -9.00 13.16 0.21
C ASP A 131 -7.67 12.97 0.95
N GLU A 132 -7.54 13.54 2.17
CA GLU A 132 -6.36 13.32 3.02
C GLU A 132 -6.20 11.83 3.37
N LYS A 133 -7.31 11.13 3.65
CA LYS A 133 -7.28 9.70 3.94
C LYS A 133 -6.86 8.90 2.71
N LEU A 134 -7.41 9.25 1.54
CA LEU A 134 -7.08 8.61 0.27
C LEU A 134 -5.64 8.87 -0.18
N ALA A 135 -5.07 10.03 0.17
CA ALA A 135 -3.68 10.39 -0.09
C ALA A 135 -2.70 9.83 0.96
N SER A 136 -3.18 9.34 2.10
CA SER A 136 -2.32 8.90 3.20
C SER A 136 -1.95 7.41 3.17
N ASP A 137 -2.77 6.58 2.54
CA ASP A 137 -2.54 5.13 2.45
C ASP A 137 -3.38 4.51 1.32
N VAL A 138 -2.98 3.33 0.86
CA VAL A 138 -3.81 2.52 -0.03
C VAL A 138 -4.94 1.90 0.79
N ILE A 139 -6.17 2.26 0.44
CA ILE A 139 -7.36 1.86 1.18
C ILE A 139 -7.82 0.48 0.70
N LEU A 140 -7.85 -0.48 1.60
CA LEU A 140 -8.48 -1.77 1.39
C LEU A 140 -9.74 -1.87 2.25
N THR A 141 -10.82 -2.39 1.67
CA THR A 141 -12.11 -2.53 2.34
C THR A 141 -12.67 -3.93 2.16
N ARG A 142 -13.57 -4.32 3.06
CA ARG A 142 -14.50 -5.44 2.90
C ARG A 142 -15.92 -4.89 2.98
N GLY A 143 -16.87 -5.57 2.34
CA GLY A 143 -18.24 -5.11 2.25
C GLY A 143 -18.40 -3.90 1.32
N GLY A 144 -19.61 -3.35 1.26
CA GLY A 144 -19.93 -2.19 0.45
C GLY A 144 -20.10 -2.48 -1.04
N CYS A 145 -20.08 -3.75 -1.45
CA CYS A 145 -20.40 -4.22 -2.81
C CYS A 145 -19.76 -3.36 -3.93
N GLY A 146 -20.52 -3.02 -4.96
CA GLY A 146 -20.07 -2.21 -6.10
C GLY A 146 -19.51 -0.83 -5.77
N HIS A 147 -19.61 -0.34 -4.53
CA HIS A 147 -18.94 0.90 -4.12
C HIS A 147 -17.42 0.77 -4.02
N PHE A 148 -16.91 -0.47 -3.89
CA PHE A 148 -15.48 -0.75 -3.76
C PHE A 148 -15.09 -1.90 -4.68
N TRP A 149 -14.11 -1.63 -5.52
CA TRP A 149 -13.59 -2.60 -6.48
C TRP A 149 -12.14 -2.31 -6.81
N HIS A 150 -11.45 -3.30 -7.32
CA HIS A 150 -10.15 -3.09 -7.92
C HIS A 150 -9.96 -3.93 -9.19
N ILE A 151 -9.04 -3.48 -10.05
CA ILE A 151 -8.80 -4.09 -11.36
C ILE A 151 -7.34 -3.88 -11.78
N LYS A 152 -6.87 -4.70 -12.69
CA LYS A 152 -5.50 -4.66 -13.23
C LYS A 152 -5.52 -4.24 -14.70
N CYS A 153 -4.70 -3.24 -15.02
CA CYS A 153 -4.45 -2.78 -16.39
C CYS A 153 -2.99 -3.08 -16.75
N ASN A 154 -2.75 -4.09 -17.59
CA ASN A 154 -1.42 -4.36 -18.13
C ASN A 154 -1.19 -3.46 -19.33
N LEU A 155 -0.31 -2.46 -19.21
CA LEU A 155 -0.02 -1.47 -20.24
C LEU A 155 0.76 -2.09 -21.41
N THR A 156 1.67 -3.01 -21.12
CA THR A 156 2.51 -3.66 -22.11
C THR A 156 1.67 -4.52 -23.08
N THR A 157 0.73 -5.30 -22.54
CA THR A 157 -0.15 -6.17 -23.34
C THR A 157 -1.50 -5.55 -23.67
N ARG A 158 -1.80 -4.34 -23.16
CA ARG A 158 -3.05 -3.59 -23.31
C ARG A 158 -4.29 -4.38 -22.84
N LYS A 159 -4.14 -5.17 -21.79
CA LYS A 159 -5.20 -6.01 -21.22
C LYS A 159 -5.72 -5.42 -19.92
N VAL A 160 -7.04 -5.50 -19.74
CA VAL A 160 -7.74 -5.20 -18.48
C VAL A 160 -8.33 -6.50 -17.96
N TYR A 161 -8.07 -6.85 -16.70
CA TYR A 161 -8.44 -8.15 -16.14
C TYR A 161 -8.46 -8.12 -14.60
N GLY A 162 -9.03 -9.19 -14.03
CA GLY A 162 -9.04 -9.40 -12.57
C GLY A 162 -9.82 -8.28 -11.87
N LEU A 163 -11.02 -7.97 -12.37
CA LEU A 163 -11.97 -7.15 -11.63
C LEU A 163 -12.44 -7.94 -10.41
N GLU A 164 -12.20 -7.37 -9.25
CA GLU A 164 -12.68 -7.86 -7.97
C GLU A 164 -13.58 -6.80 -7.34
N VAL A 165 -14.81 -7.19 -7.02
CA VAL A 165 -15.83 -6.32 -6.42
C VAL A 165 -16.11 -6.83 -5.03
N ASN A 166 -16.16 -5.93 -4.06
CA ASN A 166 -16.43 -6.33 -2.69
C ASN A 166 -17.77 -7.06 -2.56
N GLU A 167 -17.87 -7.89 -1.52
CA GLU A 167 -19.15 -8.53 -1.17
C GLU A 167 -20.15 -7.50 -0.65
N ASP A 168 -21.44 -7.83 -0.69
CA ASP A 168 -22.48 -7.06 0.00
C ASP A 168 -22.29 -7.17 1.51
N GLY A 169 -22.58 -6.10 2.24
CA GLY A 169 -22.42 -6.02 3.69
C GLY A 169 -21.87 -4.68 4.15
N ASP A 170 -21.75 -4.54 5.46
CA ASP A 170 -21.21 -3.33 6.08
C ASP A 170 -19.76 -3.06 5.66
N ILE A 171 -19.46 -1.79 5.38
CA ILE A 171 -18.12 -1.35 4.99
C ILE A 171 -17.17 -1.48 6.18
N GLN A 172 -16.11 -2.23 6.00
CA GLN A 172 -15.03 -2.39 6.99
C GLN A 172 -13.70 -2.03 6.34
N LEU A 173 -13.03 -1.01 6.86
CA LEU A 173 -11.65 -0.71 6.48
C LEU A 173 -10.73 -1.83 6.98
N ILE A 174 -9.88 -2.35 6.12
CA ILE A 174 -8.85 -3.32 6.50
C ILE A 174 -7.65 -2.52 6.99
N PRO A 175 -7.30 -2.59 8.29
CA PRO A 175 -6.15 -1.87 8.79
C PRO A 175 -4.86 -2.45 8.20
N ARG A 176 -3.92 -1.56 7.86
CA ARG A 176 -2.59 -1.96 7.40
C ARG A 176 -1.85 -2.71 8.49
N VAL A 177 -1.36 -3.90 8.19
CA VAL A 177 -0.56 -4.69 9.13
C VAL A 177 0.91 -4.31 9.01
N LYS A 178 1.47 -3.71 10.08
CA LYS A 178 2.88 -3.38 10.11
C LYS A 178 3.72 -4.67 10.17
N LYS A 179 4.47 -4.95 9.10
CA LYS A 179 5.43 -6.06 9.13
C LYS A 179 6.49 -5.79 10.21
N PRO A 180 6.80 -6.74 11.10
CA PRO A 180 7.85 -6.55 12.09
C PRO A 180 9.18 -6.26 11.38
N ALA A 181 9.89 -5.23 11.85
CA ALA A 181 11.20 -4.88 11.31
C ALA A 181 12.09 -6.14 11.26
N PRO A 182 12.84 -6.36 10.17
CA PRO A 182 13.71 -7.51 10.05
C PRO A 182 14.68 -7.54 11.23
N ARG A 183 14.66 -8.63 12.00
CA ARG A 183 15.60 -8.82 13.11
C ARG A 183 17.01 -8.84 12.55
N ILE A 184 17.75 -7.75 12.74
CA ILE A 184 19.17 -7.69 12.40
C ILE A 184 19.86 -8.71 13.31
N SER A 185 20.25 -9.86 12.75
CA SER A 185 21.00 -10.87 13.49
C SER A 185 22.34 -10.25 13.92
N LYS A 186 22.64 -10.29 15.22
CA LYS A 186 23.87 -9.72 15.79
C LYS A 186 25.17 -10.34 15.19
N SER A 187 25.08 -11.42 14.41
CA SER A 187 26.18 -12.08 13.73
C SER A 187 26.83 -11.22 12.63
N LYS A 188 26.01 -10.45 11.85
CA LYS A 188 26.58 -9.58 10.78
C LYS A 188 27.30 -8.33 11.30
N ALA A 189 27.05 -7.92 12.54
CA ALA A 189 27.74 -6.76 13.15
C ALA A 189 29.15 -7.12 13.64
N ARG A 190 29.43 -8.40 13.95
CA ARG A 190 30.75 -8.86 14.38
C ARG A 190 31.77 -8.96 13.24
N ASP A 191 31.32 -9.43 12.07
CA ASP A 191 32.18 -9.59 10.90
C ASP A 191 32.63 -8.25 10.30
N LYS A 192 31.82 -7.20 10.38
CA LYS A 192 32.20 -5.85 9.92
C LYS A 192 33.30 -5.22 10.80
N LYS A 193 33.29 -5.49 12.13
CA LYS A 193 34.33 -4.98 13.05
C LYS A 193 35.67 -5.70 12.89
N GLN A 194 35.67 -6.97 12.46
CA GLN A 194 36.87 -7.73 12.28
C GLN A 194 37.56 -7.42 10.94
N LYS A 195 36.79 -7.06 9.89
CA LYS A 195 37.32 -6.70 8.57
C LYS A 195 38.05 -5.35 8.58
N VAL A 196 37.62 -4.40 9.42
CA VAL A 196 38.26 -3.07 9.54
C VAL A 196 39.60 -3.15 10.30
N ARG A 197 39.81 -4.15 11.16
CA ARG A 197 41.09 -4.33 11.90
C ARG A 197 42.18 -5.00 11.10
N LYS A 198 41.91 -5.66 9.96
CA LYS A 198 42.90 -6.36 9.14
C LYS A 198 43.45 -5.55 7.96
N THR A 199 42.95 -4.37 7.68
CA THR A 199 43.41 -3.51 6.58
C THR A 199 44.28 -2.33 7.01
N GLY A 200 44.74 -2.31 8.27
CA GLY A 200 45.55 -1.25 8.83
C GLY A 200 47.07 -1.53 8.80
N ILE A 201 47.61 -1.97 7.68
CA ILE A 201 49.09 -1.95 7.46
C ILE A 201 49.34 -0.90 6.38
N ILE A 202 49.70 0.28 6.83
CA ILE A 202 50.19 1.37 5.98
C ILE A 202 51.60 1.08 5.60
N HIS A 203 51.85 0.79 4.31
CA HIS A 203 53.20 0.84 3.75
C HIS A 203 53.50 2.28 3.37
N SER A 204 54.49 2.86 4.03
CA SER A 204 55.12 4.14 3.66
C SER A 204 55.95 3.93 2.37
N PRO A 205 55.82 4.80 1.37
CA PRO A 205 56.71 4.75 0.20
C PRO A 205 58.07 5.38 0.55
N GLU A 206 59.15 4.63 0.31
CA GLU A 206 60.51 5.13 0.33
C GLU A 206 60.73 6.15 -0.81
N GLU A 207 61.26 7.30 -0.42
CA GLU A 207 61.73 8.36 -1.29
C GLU A 207 63.01 7.93 -1.99
N LYS A 208 62.99 7.71 -3.32
CA LYS A 208 64.20 7.54 -4.12
C LYS A 208 64.65 8.90 -4.62
N VAL A 209 65.74 9.38 -4.02
CA VAL A 209 66.58 10.49 -4.51
C VAL A 209 67.37 9.97 -5.70
N PHE A 210 67.25 10.63 -6.85
CA PHE A 210 68.18 10.49 -7.99
C PHE A 210 69.07 11.72 -8.06
N ASN A 211 70.43 11.44 -8.07
CA ASN A 211 71.47 12.37 -8.51
C ASN A 211 71.43 12.57 -10.01
#